data_66084c086cf2c07386148058ebdc52c8
#
_entry.id   66084c086cf2c07386148058ebdc52c8
#
_cell.length_a   1.000
_cell.length_b   1.000
_cell.length_c   1.000
_cell.angle_alpha   90.00
_cell.angle_beta   90.00
_cell.angle_gamma   90.00
#
_symmetry.space_group_name_H-M   'P 1'
#
loop_
_entity.id
_entity.type
_entity.pdbx_description
1 polymer ?
#
loop_
_entity_poly.entity_id
_entity_poly.type
_entity_poly.pdbx_seq_one_letter_code
_entity_poly.pdbx_strand_id
1 'polypeptide(L)'
;MFRYTDLRLSLVATTLLALLGTRSMAEESAKPDPPKPDYQPSEKVLEGYEKVVTKANIRPMYTLWTRQKDGQMYAELPRGFAQKKYFIATTIASGSAYAGLQAGDIYVYWRQYDKHLALLSPEVEYRASGDKEAESSVKRLFTDRVIMEVPIVTMGPGGGPVIDVDAMLVNNPALSFSPAHINYGLTRSGVFSIHTAKAFENNVEIAFEVPDSTGVLKILHYSISDIPDSTGYKPRVADSRIGYFTTTYTDLAKYNDRETRIRYINRWHLEKADSKLKLSPPKNPIVFFIEHTTPVRYRRWVREGILSWNKAYEKVGITDAIEVYYQDAASGAHMDKDPEDVNYNFVRWLNNNVGTAIGPSRVHPLTGQILDADIILTDGWIRHYQKQFAESLPKVAMEGFGPDTLAWL
;
A
#
# COMPACT_ATOMS: atom_id res chain seq x y z
N MET A 1 -43.58 48.00 21.66
CA MET A 1 -44.89 48.68 21.51
C MET A 1 -45.79 47.66 20.80
N PHE A 2 -46.91 47.33 21.49
CA PHE A 2 -48.09 46.53 21.09
C PHE A 2 -47.83 45.05 20.85
N ARG A 3 -48.17 44.16 21.80
CA ARG A 3 -49.42 43.63 22.43
C ARG A 3 -50.21 42.74 21.47
N TYR A 4 -50.23 41.39 21.76
CA TYR A 4 -51.30 40.61 22.42
C TYR A 4 -52.66 40.66 21.73
N THR A 5 -53.18 39.47 21.38
CA THR A 5 -54.41 38.92 22.01
C THR A 5 -54.69 37.51 21.48
N ASP A 6 -54.86 36.68 22.43
CA ASP A 6 -55.64 35.48 22.66
C ASP A 6 -57.05 35.45 22.08
N LEU A 7 -57.61 34.26 21.86
CA LEU A 7 -58.89 33.69 22.32
C LEU A 7 -59.14 32.35 21.64
N ARG A 8 -59.08 31.23 22.33
CA ARG A 8 -60.02 30.53 23.22
C ARG A 8 -61.27 29.92 22.53
N LEU A 9 -61.33 28.56 22.72
CA LEU A 9 -62.46 27.70 23.17
C LEU A 9 -63.74 27.68 22.37
N SER A 10 -64.31 26.50 22.03
CA SER A 10 -65.18 25.61 22.83
C SER A 10 -65.82 24.64 21.87
N LEU A 11 -65.98 23.45 22.16
CA LEU A 11 -66.74 22.51 23.03
C LEU A 11 -67.79 21.73 22.28
N VAL A 12 -67.80 20.40 22.41
CA VAL A 12 -68.90 19.48 22.77
C VAL A 12 -69.97 19.25 21.71
N ALA A 13 -70.46 18.07 21.37
CA ALA A 13 -70.88 16.88 22.09
C ALA A 13 -71.33 15.80 21.14
N THR A 14 -71.04 14.56 21.43
CA THR A 14 -71.91 13.43 21.76
C THR A 14 -73.21 13.21 20.96
N THR A 15 -73.35 12.03 20.37
CA THR A 15 -74.45 11.06 20.49
C THR A 15 -74.13 9.78 19.67
N LEU A 16 -73.93 8.70 20.25
CA LEU A 16 -74.68 7.53 20.73
C LEU A 16 -75.36 6.68 19.62
N LEU A 17 -74.92 5.44 19.52
CA LEU A 17 -75.54 4.16 19.21
C LEU A 17 -76.37 4.01 17.98
N ALA A 18 -75.95 3.08 17.15
CA ALA A 18 -76.75 1.95 16.65
C ALA A 18 -75.89 0.75 16.32
N LEU A 19 -76.08 -0.34 17.02
CA LEU A 19 -75.61 -1.68 16.71
C LEU A 19 -76.37 -2.18 15.50
N LEU A 20 -75.67 -2.64 14.47
CA LEU A 20 -76.07 -3.69 13.59
C LEU A 20 -74.82 -4.44 13.13
N GLY A 21 -74.79 -5.71 13.52
CA GLY A 21 -73.68 -6.59 13.20
C GLY A 21 -73.64 -6.92 11.70
N THR A 22 -72.50 -6.68 11.14
CA THR A 22 -72.02 -7.36 9.94
C THR A 22 -70.75 -8.07 10.26
N ARG A 23 -70.70 -9.36 10.18
CA ARG A 23 -69.50 -10.19 10.18
C ARG A 23 -68.64 -9.67 9.03
N SER A 24 -67.65 -8.87 9.36
CA SER A 24 -66.50 -8.62 8.48
C SER A 24 -65.65 -9.88 8.49
N MET A 25 -65.59 -10.57 7.34
CA MET A 25 -64.52 -11.51 7.08
C MET A 25 -63.21 -10.77 7.30
N ALA A 26 -62.41 -11.22 8.26
CA ALA A 26 -61.03 -10.72 8.44
C ALA A 26 -60.29 -11.06 7.15
N GLU A 27 -60.08 -10.06 6.32
CA GLU A 27 -59.09 -10.09 5.27
C GLU A 27 -57.73 -10.28 5.97
N GLU A 28 -57.20 -11.48 5.83
CA GLU A 28 -55.87 -11.86 6.31
C GLU A 28 -54.91 -10.89 5.63
N SER A 29 -54.51 -9.83 6.33
CA SER A 29 -53.52 -8.88 5.83
C SER A 29 -52.26 -9.67 5.52
N ALA A 30 -52.01 -9.87 4.21
CA ALA A 30 -50.78 -10.44 3.72
C ALA A 30 -49.63 -9.73 4.43
N LYS A 31 -48.79 -10.49 5.16
CA LYS A 31 -47.55 -9.96 5.73
C LYS A 31 -46.82 -9.27 4.59
N PRO A 32 -46.33 -8.03 4.80
CA PRO A 32 -45.54 -7.36 3.78
C PRO A 32 -44.40 -8.29 3.39
N ASP A 33 -44.22 -8.47 2.09
CA ASP A 33 -43.10 -9.24 1.56
C ASP A 33 -41.79 -8.71 2.22
N PRO A 34 -40.89 -9.60 2.64
CA PRO A 34 -39.61 -9.18 3.17
C PRO A 34 -38.94 -8.24 2.15
N PRO A 35 -38.30 -7.13 2.61
CA PRO A 35 -37.67 -6.20 1.69
C PRO A 35 -36.72 -6.98 0.79
N LYS A 36 -36.78 -6.73 -0.52
CA LYS A 36 -35.88 -7.36 -1.48
C LYS A 36 -34.45 -7.05 -1.05
N PRO A 37 -33.57 -8.05 -1.01
CA PRO A 37 -32.17 -7.82 -0.64
C PRO A 37 -31.57 -6.75 -1.56
N ASP A 38 -30.79 -5.84 -0.98
CA ASP A 38 -30.18 -4.73 -1.71
C ASP A 38 -29.23 -5.17 -2.83
N TYR A 39 -28.68 -6.38 -2.71
CA TYR A 39 -27.76 -6.98 -3.66
C TYR A 39 -28.20 -8.39 -4.07
N GLN A 40 -27.77 -8.84 -5.23
CA GLN A 40 -27.89 -10.25 -5.61
C GLN A 40 -27.10 -11.13 -4.64
N PRO A 41 -27.54 -12.37 -4.37
CA PRO A 41 -26.78 -13.33 -3.55
C PRO A 41 -25.36 -13.54 -4.09
N SER A 42 -24.37 -13.58 -3.20
CA SER A 42 -22.96 -13.77 -3.56
C SER A 42 -22.72 -15.06 -4.34
N GLU A 43 -23.42 -16.13 -4.02
CA GLU A 43 -23.31 -17.43 -4.69
C GLU A 43 -23.61 -17.32 -6.19
N LYS A 44 -24.61 -16.49 -6.54
CA LYS A 44 -24.97 -16.26 -7.93
C LYS A 44 -24.00 -15.35 -8.67
N VAL A 45 -23.50 -14.32 -7.98
CA VAL A 45 -22.54 -13.35 -8.55
C VAL A 45 -21.17 -14.00 -8.76
N LEU A 46 -20.75 -14.85 -7.83
CA LEU A 46 -19.47 -15.56 -7.85
C LEU A 46 -19.53 -16.92 -8.57
N GLU A 47 -20.64 -17.24 -9.22
CA GLU A 47 -20.76 -18.47 -10.00
C GLU A 47 -19.73 -18.49 -11.14
N GLY A 48 -18.94 -19.58 -11.20
CA GLY A 48 -17.85 -19.73 -12.18
C GLY A 48 -16.55 -19.00 -11.84
N TYR A 49 -16.47 -18.38 -10.67
CA TYR A 49 -15.22 -17.81 -10.16
C TYR A 49 -14.51 -18.80 -9.24
N GLU A 50 -13.20 -18.75 -9.26
CA GLU A 50 -12.33 -19.51 -8.37
C GLU A 50 -11.71 -18.58 -7.32
N LYS A 51 -11.74 -19.03 -6.07
CA LYS A 51 -11.10 -18.30 -4.97
C LYS A 51 -9.58 -18.48 -5.04
N VAL A 52 -8.85 -17.36 -4.99
CA VAL A 52 -7.39 -17.38 -4.92
C VAL A 52 -6.94 -17.83 -3.54
N VAL A 53 -6.10 -18.87 -3.49
CA VAL A 53 -5.48 -19.39 -2.27
C VAL A 53 -3.95 -19.37 -2.46
N THR A 54 -3.29 -18.38 -1.89
CA THR A 54 -1.83 -18.22 -1.98
C THR A 54 -1.10 -19.04 -0.92
N LYS A 55 -1.60 -18.99 0.31
CA LYS A 55 -1.09 -19.80 1.44
C LYS A 55 -2.27 -20.48 2.14
N ALA A 56 -2.09 -21.75 2.49
CA ALA A 56 -3.07 -22.45 3.30
C ALA A 56 -3.13 -21.86 4.72
N ASN A 57 -4.35 -21.87 5.31
CA ASN A 57 -4.58 -21.50 6.72
C ASN A 57 -4.31 -20.04 7.10
N ILE A 58 -4.20 -19.11 6.12
CA ILE A 58 -4.20 -17.69 6.39
C ILE A 58 -5.56 -17.08 6.08
N ARG A 59 -5.90 -15.98 6.76
CA ARG A 59 -6.99 -15.11 6.37
C ARG A 59 -6.40 -13.99 5.53
N PRO A 60 -6.65 -13.97 4.22
CA PRO A 60 -6.09 -12.95 3.37
C PRO A 60 -6.68 -11.56 3.69
N MET A 61 -5.91 -10.51 3.40
CA MET A 61 -6.36 -9.11 3.55
C MET A 61 -7.62 -8.84 2.73
N TYR A 62 -7.61 -9.20 1.45
CA TYR A 62 -8.78 -9.27 0.58
C TYR A 62 -8.95 -10.70 0.09
N THR A 63 -10.18 -11.15 -0.06
CA THR A 63 -10.43 -12.41 -0.78
C THR A 63 -10.55 -12.10 -2.26
N LEU A 64 -9.65 -12.66 -3.07
CA LEU A 64 -9.68 -12.52 -4.52
C LEU A 64 -10.44 -13.69 -5.16
N TRP A 65 -11.23 -13.35 -6.17
CA TRP A 65 -11.99 -14.27 -6.97
C TRP A 65 -11.66 -14.04 -8.44
N THR A 66 -11.21 -15.06 -9.15
CA THR A 66 -10.80 -14.97 -10.56
C THR A 66 -11.65 -15.86 -11.44
N ARG A 67 -11.93 -15.40 -12.65
CA ARG A 67 -12.59 -16.17 -13.68
C ARG A 67 -11.72 -16.16 -14.94
N GLN A 68 -11.07 -17.27 -15.22
CA GLN A 68 -10.11 -17.40 -16.32
C GLN A 68 -10.73 -17.22 -17.72
N LYS A 69 -12.00 -17.55 -17.86
CA LYS A 69 -12.73 -17.48 -19.14
C LYS A 69 -12.64 -16.11 -19.82
N ASP A 70 -12.66 -15.05 -19.06
CA ASP A 70 -12.70 -13.66 -19.54
C ASP A 70 -11.75 -12.73 -18.78
N GLY A 71 -10.89 -13.31 -17.93
CA GLY A 71 -9.93 -12.54 -17.13
C GLY A 71 -10.57 -11.61 -16.10
N GLN A 72 -11.81 -11.86 -15.70
CA GLN A 72 -12.51 -11.07 -14.70
C GLN A 72 -12.00 -11.37 -13.30
N MET A 73 -11.79 -10.33 -12.50
CA MET A 73 -11.38 -10.46 -11.10
C MET A 73 -12.28 -9.62 -10.18
N TYR A 74 -12.73 -10.25 -9.10
CA TYR A 74 -13.40 -9.58 -7.99
C TYR A 74 -12.56 -9.64 -6.73
N ALA A 75 -12.70 -8.61 -5.89
CA ALA A 75 -12.12 -8.57 -4.55
C ALA A 75 -13.21 -8.36 -3.50
N GLU A 76 -13.25 -9.23 -2.51
CA GLU A 76 -14.04 -9.01 -1.30
C GLU A 76 -13.15 -8.36 -0.24
N LEU A 77 -13.54 -7.15 0.19
CA LEU A 77 -12.86 -6.43 1.24
C LEU A 77 -13.23 -7.01 2.62
N PRO A 78 -12.37 -6.91 3.65
CA PRO A 78 -12.73 -7.35 5.00
C PRO A 78 -13.84 -6.47 5.60
N ARG A 79 -14.62 -6.99 6.54
CA ARG A 79 -15.70 -6.21 7.21
C ARG A 79 -15.23 -4.88 7.80
N GLY A 80 -13.98 -4.81 8.27
CA GLY A 80 -13.39 -3.59 8.85
C GLY A 80 -12.66 -2.70 7.85
N PHE A 81 -12.91 -2.82 6.56
CA PHE A 81 -12.17 -2.12 5.51
C PHE A 81 -12.16 -0.59 5.67
N ALA A 82 -13.24 0.00 6.15
CA ALA A 82 -13.37 1.45 6.27
C ALA A 82 -12.52 2.05 7.42
N GLN A 83 -12.08 1.25 8.37
CA GLN A 83 -11.18 1.67 9.46
C GLN A 83 -9.70 1.51 9.09
N LYS A 84 -9.40 0.83 7.99
CA LYS A 84 -8.03 0.58 7.54
C LYS A 84 -7.54 1.61 6.55
N LYS A 85 -6.24 1.77 6.51
CA LYS A 85 -5.50 2.55 5.52
C LYS A 85 -4.64 1.61 4.70
N TYR A 86 -4.42 1.97 3.44
CA TYR A 86 -3.72 1.11 2.49
C TYR A 86 -2.68 1.89 1.71
N PHE A 87 -1.64 1.20 1.29
CA PHE A 87 -0.83 1.62 0.15
C PHE A 87 -1.28 0.88 -1.10
N ILE A 88 -1.24 1.58 -2.23
CA ILE A 88 -1.31 0.97 -3.55
C ILE A 88 -0.05 1.38 -4.29
N ALA A 89 0.82 0.42 -4.58
CA ALA A 89 2.03 0.60 -5.36
C ALA A 89 1.84 0.00 -6.74
N THR A 90 2.42 0.64 -7.77
CA THR A 90 2.34 0.19 -9.15
C THR A 90 3.73 -0.06 -9.70
N THR A 91 3.92 -1.19 -10.37
CA THR A 91 5.17 -1.57 -11.01
C THR A 91 4.90 -2.07 -12.43
N ILE A 92 5.71 -1.66 -13.40
CA ILE A 92 5.76 -2.32 -14.69
C ILE A 92 6.66 -3.54 -14.51
N ALA A 93 6.07 -4.74 -14.45
CA ALA A 93 6.83 -5.95 -14.19
C ALA A 93 7.52 -6.50 -15.46
N SER A 94 7.04 -6.16 -16.66
CA SER A 94 7.67 -6.54 -17.94
C SER A 94 7.41 -5.54 -19.05
N GLY A 95 8.10 -5.69 -20.18
CA GLY A 95 7.90 -4.89 -21.40
C GLY A 95 8.50 -3.48 -21.31
N SER A 96 9.45 -3.24 -20.39
CA SER A 96 10.15 -1.96 -20.22
C SER A 96 11.61 -2.19 -19.83
N ALA A 97 12.51 -1.31 -20.23
CA ALA A 97 13.89 -1.31 -19.75
C ALA A 97 13.99 -1.11 -18.23
N TYR A 98 13.00 -0.45 -17.63
CA TYR A 98 12.87 -0.23 -16.20
C TYR A 98 11.92 -1.20 -15.50
N ALA A 99 11.62 -2.34 -16.15
CA ALA A 99 10.76 -3.36 -15.56
C ALA A 99 11.30 -3.83 -14.21
N GLY A 100 10.39 -4.07 -13.28
CA GLY A 100 10.70 -4.47 -11.91
C GLY A 100 11.02 -3.31 -10.96
N LEU A 101 11.10 -2.06 -11.46
CA LEU A 101 11.27 -0.89 -10.60
C LEU A 101 9.89 -0.29 -10.28
N GLN A 102 9.64 -0.04 -9.01
CA GLN A 102 8.40 0.56 -8.55
C GLN A 102 8.23 1.97 -9.12
N ALA A 103 7.08 2.25 -9.72
CA ALA A 103 6.79 3.54 -10.34
C ALA A 103 6.30 4.60 -9.34
N GLY A 104 5.66 4.19 -8.28
CA GLY A 104 5.12 5.07 -7.24
C GLY A 104 4.14 4.33 -6.34
N ASP A 105 3.76 4.98 -5.27
CA ASP A 105 2.74 4.50 -4.34
C ASP A 105 1.79 5.64 -3.94
N ILE A 106 0.59 5.27 -3.54
CA ILE A 106 -0.39 6.19 -2.99
C ILE A 106 -0.92 5.67 -1.65
N TYR A 107 -1.21 6.60 -0.75
CA TYR A 107 -1.82 6.36 0.54
C TYR A 107 -3.31 6.58 0.45
N VAL A 108 -4.12 5.58 0.79
CA VAL A 108 -5.57 5.59 0.54
C VAL A 108 -6.38 4.89 1.63
N TYR A 109 -7.68 5.11 1.58
CA TYR A 109 -8.67 4.37 2.36
C TYR A 109 -10.00 4.30 1.65
N TRP A 110 -10.84 3.35 2.04
CA TRP A 110 -12.18 3.19 1.49
C TRP A 110 -13.24 3.88 2.35
N ARG A 111 -14.19 4.51 1.69
CA ARG A 111 -15.43 5.02 2.31
C ARG A 111 -16.63 4.57 1.50
N GLN A 112 -17.64 4.06 2.18
CA GLN A 112 -18.86 3.64 1.53
C GLN A 112 -19.85 4.81 1.39
N TYR A 113 -20.45 4.91 0.22
CA TYR A 113 -21.53 5.82 -0.12
C TYR A 113 -22.65 5.00 -0.77
N ASP A 114 -23.70 4.70 0.00
CA ASP A 114 -24.79 3.82 -0.42
C ASP A 114 -24.25 2.51 -1.04
N LYS A 115 -24.46 2.29 -2.33
CA LYS A 115 -24.02 1.10 -3.09
C LYS A 115 -22.66 1.25 -3.78
N HIS A 116 -21.90 2.27 -3.44
CA HIS A 116 -20.57 2.54 -4.01
C HIS A 116 -19.50 2.62 -2.92
N LEU A 117 -18.29 2.25 -3.27
CA LEU A 117 -17.09 2.52 -2.51
C LEU A 117 -16.29 3.61 -3.20
N ALA A 118 -15.98 4.67 -2.47
CA ALA A 118 -15.00 5.65 -2.91
C ALA A 118 -13.64 5.29 -2.32
N LEU A 119 -12.60 5.31 -3.16
CA LEU A 119 -11.20 5.25 -2.76
C LEU A 119 -10.71 6.68 -2.58
N LEU A 120 -10.30 7.05 -1.37
CA LEU A 120 -9.87 8.39 -1.03
C LEU A 120 -8.39 8.40 -0.64
N SER A 121 -7.68 9.45 -1.07
CA SER A 121 -6.37 9.80 -0.54
C SER A 121 -6.57 10.78 0.61
N PRO A 122 -6.16 10.43 1.84
CA PRO A 122 -6.30 11.34 2.96
C PRO A 122 -5.32 12.53 2.83
N GLU A 123 -5.76 13.68 3.31
CA GLU A 123 -4.90 14.85 3.42
C GLU A 123 -3.85 14.62 4.52
N VAL A 124 -2.59 14.64 4.15
CA VAL A 124 -1.46 14.43 5.07
C VAL A 124 -0.41 15.53 5.02
N GLU A 125 -0.52 16.45 4.06
CA GLU A 125 0.47 17.52 3.84
C GLU A 125 0.28 18.69 4.79
N TYR A 126 -0.97 18.98 5.22
CA TYR A 126 -1.27 20.08 6.11
C TYR A 126 -1.80 19.57 7.44
N ARG A 127 -1.18 20.00 8.53
CA ARG A 127 -1.57 19.63 9.90
C ARG A 127 -1.51 20.84 10.80
N ALA A 128 -2.12 20.74 11.98
CA ALA A 128 -1.96 21.70 13.06
C ALA A 128 -1.67 20.93 14.34
N SER A 129 -0.52 21.18 14.97
CA SER A 129 -0.05 20.44 16.14
C SER A 129 -0.27 21.24 17.40
N GLY A 130 -1.05 20.68 18.37
CA GLY A 130 -1.18 21.22 19.72
C GLY A 130 -2.18 22.35 19.91
N ASP A 131 -2.89 22.77 18.86
CA ASP A 131 -3.93 23.79 18.87
C ASP A 131 -5.21 23.21 18.24
N LYS A 132 -6.25 23.01 19.04
CA LYS A 132 -7.51 22.38 18.60
C LYS A 132 -8.30 23.24 17.62
N GLU A 133 -8.26 24.53 17.78
CA GLU A 133 -8.94 25.51 16.92
C GLU A 133 -8.26 25.52 15.54
N ALA A 134 -6.94 25.57 15.51
CA ALA A 134 -6.15 25.44 14.28
C ALA A 134 -6.38 24.07 13.60
N GLU A 135 -6.39 22.97 14.37
CA GLU A 135 -6.68 21.63 13.84
C GLU A 135 -8.06 21.56 13.17
N SER A 136 -9.09 22.12 13.83
CA SER A 136 -10.45 22.20 13.29
C SER A 136 -10.50 23.02 11.99
N SER A 137 -9.76 24.15 11.96
CA SER A 137 -9.66 24.99 10.77
C SER A 137 -8.96 24.27 9.62
N VAL A 138 -7.83 23.61 9.89
CA VAL A 138 -7.08 22.84 8.88
C VAL A 138 -7.94 21.73 8.27
N LYS A 139 -8.62 20.94 9.11
CA LYS A 139 -9.53 19.86 8.65
C LYS A 139 -10.70 20.36 7.80
N ARG A 140 -11.13 21.60 8.02
CA ARG A 140 -12.20 22.23 7.21
C ARG A 140 -11.68 22.73 5.86
N LEU A 141 -10.45 23.22 5.80
CA LEU A 141 -9.86 23.81 4.60
C LEU A 141 -9.21 22.79 3.69
N PHE A 142 -8.60 21.78 4.27
CA PHE A 142 -7.86 20.74 3.55
C PHE A 142 -8.55 19.40 3.76
N THR A 143 -9.18 18.92 2.70
CA THR A 143 -10.03 17.72 2.73
C THR A 143 -9.43 16.59 1.90
N ASP A 144 -9.83 15.37 2.20
CA ASP A 144 -9.42 14.17 1.49
C ASP A 144 -9.85 14.23 0.01
N ARG A 145 -9.03 13.67 -0.87
CA ARG A 145 -9.26 13.65 -2.30
C ARG A 145 -9.85 12.31 -2.74
N VAL A 146 -10.98 12.32 -3.44
CA VAL A 146 -11.50 11.11 -4.11
C VAL A 146 -10.60 10.78 -5.30
N ILE A 147 -10.05 9.56 -5.31
CA ILE A 147 -9.25 9.02 -6.41
C ILE A 147 -10.19 8.43 -7.46
N MET A 148 -11.12 7.58 -7.01
CA MET A 148 -12.12 6.93 -7.85
C MET A 148 -13.28 6.42 -7.01
N GLU A 149 -14.34 5.99 -7.69
CA GLU A 149 -15.42 5.22 -7.11
C GLU A 149 -15.65 3.92 -7.88
N VAL A 150 -16.08 2.90 -7.18
CA VAL A 150 -16.46 1.61 -7.75
C VAL A 150 -17.78 1.13 -7.15
N PRO A 151 -18.68 0.53 -7.93
CA PRO A 151 -19.92 -0.03 -7.40
C PRO A 151 -19.63 -1.25 -6.52
N ILE A 152 -20.44 -1.45 -5.49
CA ILE A 152 -20.49 -2.71 -4.75
C ILE A 152 -21.30 -3.70 -5.59
N VAL A 153 -20.66 -4.76 -6.04
CA VAL A 153 -21.29 -5.78 -6.88
C VAL A 153 -22.23 -6.65 -6.04
N THR A 154 -21.78 -7.07 -4.88
CA THR A 154 -22.55 -7.81 -3.88
C THR A 154 -21.85 -7.76 -2.52
N MET A 155 -22.50 -8.33 -1.49
CA MET A 155 -21.83 -8.63 -0.22
C MET A 155 -21.28 -10.05 -0.27
N GLY A 156 -19.98 -10.20 -0.03
CA GLY A 156 -19.31 -11.48 -0.14
C GLY A 156 -19.55 -12.45 1.02
N PRO A 157 -19.12 -13.71 0.90
CA PRO A 157 -19.28 -14.74 1.94
C PRO A 157 -18.61 -14.36 3.29
N GLY A 158 -17.55 -13.57 3.27
CA GLY A 158 -16.88 -13.03 4.46
C GLY A 158 -17.64 -11.86 5.10
N GLY A 159 -18.68 -11.37 4.45
CA GLY A 159 -19.55 -10.28 4.90
C GLY A 159 -18.98 -8.89 4.63
N GLY A 160 -18.00 -8.78 3.73
CA GLY A 160 -17.49 -7.52 3.20
C GLY A 160 -18.05 -7.22 1.81
N PRO A 161 -17.92 -5.98 1.31
CA PRO A 161 -18.34 -5.63 -0.05
C PRO A 161 -17.41 -6.29 -1.08
N VAL A 162 -17.99 -6.74 -2.16
CA VAL A 162 -17.28 -7.26 -3.35
C VAL A 162 -17.23 -6.16 -4.40
N ILE A 163 -16.06 -5.89 -4.93
CA ILE A 163 -15.80 -4.89 -5.97
C ILE A 163 -15.18 -5.53 -7.21
N ASP A 164 -15.38 -4.88 -8.34
CA ASP A 164 -14.76 -5.24 -9.61
C ASP A 164 -13.32 -4.65 -9.66
N VAL A 165 -12.34 -5.55 -9.61
CA VAL A 165 -10.92 -5.18 -9.63
C VAL A 165 -10.48 -4.69 -11.01
N ASP A 166 -11.06 -5.23 -12.09
CA ASP A 166 -10.74 -4.81 -13.45
C ASP A 166 -11.23 -3.38 -13.69
N ALA A 167 -12.43 -3.04 -13.22
CA ALA A 167 -12.94 -1.68 -13.29
C ALA A 167 -12.06 -0.71 -12.52
N MET A 168 -11.51 -1.15 -11.39
CA MET A 168 -10.62 -0.37 -10.54
C MET A 168 -9.25 -0.17 -11.17
N LEU A 169 -8.57 -1.24 -11.56
CA LEU A 169 -7.15 -1.24 -11.89
C LEU A 169 -6.85 -1.17 -13.39
N VAL A 170 -7.74 -1.69 -14.25
CA VAL A 170 -7.52 -1.73 -15.70
C VAL A 170 -8.13 -0.52 -16.42
N ASN A 171 -9.35 -0.12 -16.03
CA ASN A 171 -10.02 1.02 -16.68
C ASN A 171 -9.47 2.38 -16.22
N ASN A 172 -8.83 2.44 -15.05
CA ASN A 172 -8.26 3.67 -14.46
C ASN A 172 -6.80 3.51 -14.03
N PRO A 173 -5.90 2.94 -14.85
CA PRO A 173 -4.67 2.38 -14.32
C PRO A 173 -3.68 3.44 -13.85
N ALA A 174 -3.36 4.41 -14.66
CA ALA A 174 -2.16 5.20 -14.43
C ALA A 174 -2.43 6.61 -13.90
N LEU A 175 -3.51 7.23 -14.35
CA LEU A 175 -3.84 8.62 -13.99
C LEU A 175 -4.17 8.75 -12.50
N SER A 176 -4.73 7.68 -11.90
CA SER A 176 -5.15 7.67 -10.52
C SER A 176 -4.08 7.18 -9.55
N PHE A 177 -3.17 6.28 -9.98
CA PHE A 177 -2.24 5.58 -9.10
C PHE A 177 -0.77 5.98 -9.26
N SER A 178 -0.40 6.69 -10.33
CA SER A 178 0.98 7.11 -10.54
C SER A 178 1.11 8.62 -10.57
N PRO A 179 1.78 9.25 -9.60
CA PRO A 179 2.15 10.66 -9.68
C PRO A 179 3.19 10.94 -10.78
N ALA A 180 3.86 9.92 -11.30
CA ALA A 180 4.96 10.05 -12.24
C ALA A 180 4.52 10.19 -13.70
N HIS A 181 3.25 10.43 -13.99
CA HIS A 181 2.73 10.63 -15.35
C HIS A 181 3.09 9.51 -16.36
N ILE A 182 3.21 8.29 -15.89
CA ILE A 182 3.42 7.17 -16.79
C ILE A 182 2.13 6.94 -17.55
N ASN A 183 2.09 7.48 -18.76
CA ASN A 183 0.97 7.23 -19.66
C ASN A 183 1.09 5.81 -20.20
N TYR A 184 0.43 4.87 -19.56
CA TYR A 184 0.47 3.47 -19.98
C TYR A 184 -0.33 3.21 -21.26
N GLY A 185 -1.19 4.14 -21.68
CA GLY A 185 -2.04 3.96 -22.85
C GLY A 185 -2.88 2.68 -22.83
N LEU A 186 -3.14 2.18 -21.62
CA LEU A 186 -3.74 0.87 -21.44
C LEU A 186 -5.23 0.97 -21.59
N THR A 187 -5.73 0.22 -22.52
CA THR A 187 -7.16 -0.05 -22.66
C THR A 187 -7.34 -1.56 -22.58
N ARG A 188 -8.37 -2.01 -21.91
CA ARG A 188 -8.77 -3.42 -21.97
C ARG A 188 -9.05 -3.76 -23.43
N SER A 189 -8.13 -4.51 -24.03
CA SER A 189 -8.26 -5.01 -25.39
C SER A 189 -8.66 -6.47 -25.38
N GLY A 190 -8.88 -7.08 -26.56
CA GLY A 190 -9.04 -8.53 -26.67
C GLY A 190 -7.80 -9.32 -26.26
N VAL A 191 -6.63 -8.65 -26.12
CA VAL A 191 -5.40 -9.22 -25.60
C VAL A 191 -5.26 -8.72 -24.15
N PHE A 192 -5.84 -9.49 -23.23
CA PHE A 192 -5.86 -9.19 -21.81
C PHE A 192 -5.88 -10.50 -21.03
N SER A 193 -5.01 -10.61 -20.03
CA SER A 193 -5.01 -11.77 -19.13
C SER A 193 -4.62 -11.38 -17.71
N ILE A 194 -5.15 -12.13 -16.73
CA ILE A 194 -4.64 -12.10 -15.37
C ILE A 194 -3.29 -12.80 -15.36
N HIS A 195 -2.22 -12.08 -15.04
CA HIS A 195 -0.88 -12.64 -14.94
C HIS A 195 -0.59 -13.17 -13.54
N THR A 196 -0.94 -12.41 -12.51
CA THR A 196 -0.73 -12.76 -11.10
C THR A 196 -1.96 -12.39 -10.29
N ALA A 197 -2.34 -13.29 -9.39
CA ALA A 197 -3.29 -13.02 -8.34
C ALA A 197 -2.82 -13.75 -7.07
N LYS A 198 -2.33 -13.02 -6.08
CA LYS A 198 -1.90 -13.54 -4.79
C LYS A 198 -2.59 -12.78 -3.68
N ALA A 199 -2.93 -13.47 -2.60
CA ALA A 199 -3.60 -12.88 -1.45
C ALA A 199 -2.91 -13.34 -0.17
N PHE A 200 -2.23 -12.41 0.50
CA PHE A 200 -1.52 -12.60 1.75
C PHE A 200 -2.32 -12.00 2.91
N GLU A 201 -1.82 -12.14 4.13
CA GLU A 201 -2.48 -11.64 5.34
C GLU A 201 -2.58 -10.10 5.37
N ASN A 202 -1.55 -9.41 4.88
CA ASN A 202 -1.43 -7.95 4.96
C ASN A 202 -1.35 -7.27 3.59
N ASN A 203 -1.40 -8.04 2.49
CA ASN A 203 -1.43 -7.48 1.13
C ASN A 203 -2.06 -8.41 0.10
N VAL A 204 -2.38 -7.84 -1.05
CA VAL A 204 -2.73 -8.57 -2.27
C VAL A 204 -1.88 -8.06 -3.42
N GLU A 205 -1.45 -9.01 -4.28
CA GLU A 205 -0.63 -8.76 -5.44
C GLU A 205 -1.40 -9.17 -6.69
N ILE A 206 -1.62 -8.20 -7.56
CA ILE A 206 -2.47 -8.36 -8.74
C ILE A 206 -1.70 -7.84 -9.95
N ALA A 207 -1.56 -8.68 -10.97
CA ALA A 207 -0.92 -8.26 -12.21
C ALA A 207 -1.74 -8.68 -13.43
N PHE A 208 -1.77 -7.78 -14.40
CA PHE A 208 -2.43 -7.97 -15.69
C PHE A 208 -1.42 -7.86 -16.82
N GLU A 209 -1.54 -8.74 -17.81
CA GLU A 209 -0.84 -8.63 -19.08
C GLU A 209 -1.73 -7.89 -20.08
N VAL A 210 -1.20 -6.79 -20.62
CA VAL A 210 -1.91 -5.93 -21.59
C VAL A 210 -0.93 -5.37 -22.61
N PRO A 211 -1.35 -5.12 -23.87
CA PRO A 211 -0.53 -4.35 -24.81
C PRO A 211 -0.60 -2.85 -24.46
N ASP A 212 0.52 -2.17 -24.62
CA ASP A 212 0.51 -0.69 -24.61
C ASP A 212 0.06 -0.12 -25.96
N SER A 213 0.03 1.21 -26.08
CA SER A 213 -0.38 1.91 -27.31
C SER A 213 0.52 1.61 -28.53
N THR A 214 1.71 1.04 -28.32
CA THR A 214 2.65 0.65 -29.39
C THR A 214 2.56 -0.85 -29.71
N GLY A 215 1.70 -1.60 -29.01
CA GLY A 215 1.54 -3.04 -29.17
C GLY A 215 2.54 -3.87 -28.37
N VAL A 216 3.39 -3.26 -27.54
CA VAL A 216 4.31 -4.00 -26.65
C VAL A 216 3.52 -4.57 -25.47
N LEU A 217 3.61 -5.89 -25.27
CA LEU A 217 3.01 -6.53 -24.10
C LEU A 217 3.72 -6.08 -22.83
N LYS A 218 2.94 -5.63 -21.88
CA LYS A 218 3.38 -5.20 -20.55
C LYS A 218 2.63 -5.93 -19.47
N ILE A 219 3.33 -6.20 -18.38
CA ILE A 219 2.70 -6.67 -17.16
C ILE A 219 2.66 -5.50 -16.20
N LEU A 220 1.44 -5.06 -15.87
CA LEU A 220 1.19 -4.10 -14.80
C LEU A 220 0.93 -4.85 -13.52
N HIS A 221 1.71 -4.55 -12.51
CA HIS A 221 1.63 -5.15 -11.21
C HIS A 221 1.21 -4.11 -10.18
N TYR A 222 0.21 -4.45 -9.38
CA TYR A 222 -0.33 -3.66 -8.28
C TYR A 222 -0.14 -4.42 -6.98
N SER A 223 0.54 -3.77 -6.04
CA SER A 223 0.64 -4.22 -4.66
C SER A 223 -0.31 -3.37 -3.82
N ILE A 224 -1.32 -3.98 -3.21
CA ILE A 224 -2.23 -3.32 -2.28
C ILE A 224 -1.94 -3.88 -0.91
N SER A 225 -1.48 -3.05 0.03
CA SER A 225 -1.10 -3.50 1.36
C SER A 225 -1.73 -2.64 2.45
N ASP A 226 -2.08 -3.24 3.58
CA ASP A 226 -2.57 -2.47 4.71
C ASP A 226 -1.41 -1.75 5.44
N ILE A 227 -1.75 -0.71 6.18
CA ILE A 227 -0.80 0.08 6.93
C ILE A 227 -1.07 -0.17 8.40
N PRO A 228 -0.14 -0.85 9.11
CA PRO A 228 -0.30 -1.10 10.53
C PRO A 228 -0.23 0.20 11.34
N ASP A 229 -0.89 0.23 12.47
CA ASP A 229 -0.73 1.31 13.42
C ASP A 229 0.72 1.40 13.91
N SER A 230 1.26 2.62 13.96
CA SER A 230 2.65 2.88 14.36
C SER A 230 2.80 2.83 15.88
N THR A 231 2.54 1.67 16.46
CA THR A 231 2.53 1.47 17.92
C THR A 231 3.95 1.59 18.50
N GLY A 232 4.12 2.52 19.44
CA GLY A 232 5.39 2.73 20.14
C GLY A 232 6.48 3.47 19.35
N TYR A 233 6.32 3.66 18.05
CA TYR A 233 7.26 4.41 17.25
C TYR A 233 7.18 5.92 17.54
N LYS A 234 8.34 6.55 17.69
CA LYS A 234 8.44 8.01 17.89
C LYS A 234 9.11 8.65 16.68
N PRO A 235 8.38 9.50 15.92
CA PRO A 235 8.96 10.25 14.82
C PRO A 235 10.19 11.07 15.28
N ARG A 236 11.17 11.19 14.41
CA ARG A 236 12.38 11.96 14.66
C ARG A 236 12.51 13.06 13.62
N VAL A 237 12.62 14.30 14.07
CA VAL A 237 12.82 15.45 13.19
C VAL A 237 14.20 15.36 12.53
N ALA A 238 14.26 15.60 11.22
CA ALA A 238 15.49 15.60 10.45
C ALA A 238 16.34 16.83 10.77
N ASP A 239 17.66 16.64 10.81
CA ASP A 239 18.64 17.73 10.89
C ASP A 239 19.02 18.16 9.46
N SER A 240 18.94 19.46 9.18
CA SER A 240 19.20 20.00 7.82
C SER A 240 20.63 19.83 7.35
N ARG A 241 21.57 19.54 8.27
CA ARG A 241 23.00 19.29 7.96
C ARG A 241 23.24 17.89 7.41
N ILE A 242 22.28 16.98 7.52
CA ILE A 242 22.41 15.58 7.10
C ILE A 242 21.28 15.25 6.15
N GLY A 243 21.62 14.62 5.00
CA GLY A 243 20.65 14.15 4.03
C GLY A 243 19.95 12.87 4.53
N TYR A 244 18.61 12.89 4.53
CA TYR A 244 17.75 11.75 4.82
C TYR A 244 16.63 11.69 3.81
N PHE A 245 16.09 10.53 3.57
CA PHE A 245 14.71 10.42 3.08
C PHE A 245 13.76 10.80 4.20
N THR A 246 12.77 11.61 3.91
CA THR A 246 11.90 12.20 4.94
C THR A 246 10.43 12.13 4.56
N THR A 247 9.60 11.92 5.58
CA THR A 247 8.16 12.16 5.52
C THR A 247 7.91 13.58 6.01
N THR A 248 7.23 14.40 5.21
CA THR A 248 7.11 15.84 5.45
C THR A 248 5.66 16.28 5.54
N TYR A 249 5.41 17.31 6.34
CA TYR A 249 4.15 18.03 6.37
C TYR A 249 4.36 19.50 6.77
N THR A 250 3.39 20.34 6.49
CA THR A 250 3.37 21.75 6.93
C THR A 250 2.49 21.88 8.18
N ASP A 251 3.07 22.40 9.26
CA ASP A 251 2.37 22.64 10.52
C ASP A 251 1.83 24.08 10.56
N LEU A 252 0.54 24.22 10.33
CA LEU A 252 -0.14 25.52 10.27
C LEU A 252 -0.50 26.10 11.65
N ALA A 253 -0.20 25.40 12.75
CA ALA A 253 -0.28 25.96 14.09
C ALA A 253 1.00 26.70 14.52
N LYS A 254 2.02 26.74 13.68
CA LYS A 254 3.28 27.45 13.95
C LYS A 254 3.22 28.89 13.43
N TYR A 255 2.47 29.73 14.12
CA TYR A 255 2.20 31.12 13.66
C TYR A 255 3.43 32.03 13.67
N ASN A 256 4.38 31.78 14.57
CA ASN A 256 5.56 32.63 14.75
C ASN A 256 6.85 32.04 14.21
N ASP A 257 6.80 30.83 13.66
CA ASP A 257 7.98 30.15 13.14
C ASP A 257 8.25 30.55 11.69
N ARG A 258 9.49 30.82 11.36
CA ARG A 258 9.92 31.06 9.97
C ARG A 258 9.78 29.82 9.10
N GLU A 259 9.94 28.64 9.68
CA GLU A 259 9.79 27.36 9.01
C GLU A 259 8.65 26.56 9.64
N THR A 260 7.59 26.40 8.88
CA THR A 260 6.40 25.61 9.26
C THR A 260 6.49 24.17 8.77
N ARG A 261 7.47 23.86 7.91
CA ARG A 261 7.65 22.53 7.32
C ARG A 261 8.38 21.61 8.29
N ILE A 262 7.71 20.54 8.68
CA ILE A 262 8.26 19.49 9.54
C ILE A 262 8.72 18.33 8.65
N ARG A 263 9.93 17.82 8.93
CA ARG A 263 10.54 16.69 8.22
C ARG A 263 10.87 15.60 9.21
N TYR A 264 10.23 14.45 9.11
CA TYR A 264 10.56 13.26 9.89
C TYR A 264 11.49 12.35 9.10
N ILE A 265 12.57 11.88 9.72
CA ILE A 265 13.49 10.91 9.12
C ILE A 265 12.74 9.60 8.87
N ASN A 266 12.88 9.06 7.66
CA ASN A 266 12.43 7.70 7.37
C ASN A 266 13.41 6.71 7.99
N ARG A 267 12.99 5.93 8.97
CA ARG A 267 13.84 4.98 9.69
C ARG A 267 13.08 3.77 10.21
N TRP A 268 13.81 2.70 10.43
CA TRP A 268 13.30 1.50 11.08
C TRP A 268 12.94 1.74 12.54
N HIS A 269 11.95 1.01 13.04
CA HIS A 269 11.61 0.95 14.46
C HIS A 269 12.46 -0.11 15.16
N LEU A 270 13.62 0.29 15.64
CA LEU A 270 14.54 -0.57 16.41
C LEU A 270 14.54 -0.17 17.87
N GLU A 271 14.26 -1.11 18.75
CA GLU A 271 14.33 -0.97 20.19
C GLU A 271 15.22 -2.07 20.78
N LYS A 272 16.07 -1.73 21.73
CA LYS A 272 16.88 -2.71 22.46
C LYS A 272 15.99 -3.72 23.15
N ALA A 273 16.35 -5.00 23.12
CA ALA A 273 15.70 -6.04 23.91
C ALA A 273 15.85 -5.77 25.41
N ASP A 274 17.05 -5.32 25.83
CA ASP A 274 17.31 -4.81 27.19
C ASP A 274 17.86 -3.38 27.12
N SER A 275 17.03 -2.40 27.52
CA SER A 275 17.41 -0.98 27.53
C SER A 275 18.49 -0.62 28.54
N LYS A 276 18.75 -1.46 29.54
CA LYS A 276 19.76 -1.23 30.58
C LYS A 276 21.18 -1.58 30.11
N LEU A 277 21.30 -2.42 29.10
CA LEU A 277 22.61 -2.78 28.55
C LEU A 277 23.16 -1.69 27.66
N LYS A 278 24.48 -1.43 27.74
CA LYS A 278 25.16 -0.53 26.82
C LYS A 278 25.02 -1.01 25.38
N LEU A 279 25.15 -2.32 25.17
CA LEU A 279 25.00 -3.01 23.90
C LEU A 279 23.99 -4.14 24.08
N SER A 280 22.96 -4.19 23.26
CA SER A 280 21.87 -5.16 23.29
C SER A 280 21.38 -5.48 21.89
N PRO A 281 20.97 -6.72 21.58
CA PRO A 281 20.25 -6.98 20.35
C PRO A 281 18.92 -6.22 20.33
N PRO A 282 18.29 -6.02 19.18
CA PRO A 282 16.96 -5.44 19.11
C PRO A 282 15.91 -6.45 19.56
N LYS A 283 14.73 -5.96 19.95
CA LYS A 283 13.55 -6.83 20.18
C LYS A 283 13.14 -7.57 18.91
N ASN A 284 13.17 -6.86 17.79
CA ASN A 284 12.85 -7.37 16.46
C ASN A 284 13.97 -6.90 15.51
N PRO A 285 14.80 -7.79 14.98
CA PRO A 285 15.81 -7.45 14.00
C PRO A 285 15.18 -7.11 12.64
N ILE A 286 15.90 -6.35 11.82
CA ILE A 286 15.57 -6.15 10.42
C ILE A 286 16.06 -7.39 9.67
N VAL A 287 15.14 -8.17 9.11
CA VAL A 287 15.48 -9.42 8.41
C VAL A 287 15.40 -9.20 6.90
N PHE A 288 16.47 -9.49 6.18
CA PHE A 288 16.48 -9.53 4.72
C PHE A 288 16.68 -10.93 4.20
N PHE A 289 15.95 -11.28 3.14
CA PHE A 289 16.13 -12.49 2.36
C PHE A 289 16.78 -12.15 1.02
N ILE A 290 17.88 -12.82 0.68
CA ILE A 290 18.49 -12.72 -0.65
C ILE A 290 17.75 -13.71 -1.54
N GLU A 291 17.03 -13.20 -2.54
CA GLU A 291 16.23 -14.01 -3.47
C GLU A 291 17.08 -15.05 -4.20
N HIS A 292 16.53 -16.23 -4.42
CA HIS A 292 17.22 -17.36 -5.05
C HIS A 292 17.65 -17.08 -6.50
N THR A 293 17.09 -16.08 -7.17
CA THR A 293 17.48 -15.61 -8.51
C THR A 293 18.79 -14.82 -8.52
N THR A 294 19.25 -14.34 -7.34
CA THR A 294 20.55 -13.66 -7.23
C THR A 294 21.68 -14.60 -7.63
N PRO A 295 22.57 -14.22 -8.59
CA PRO A 295 23.65 -15.08 -9.04
C PRO A 295 24.56 -15.51 -7.89
N VAL A 296 24.84 -16.81 -7.79
CA VAL A 296 25.56 -17.43 -6.65
C VAL A 296 26.89 -16.72 -6.35
N ARG A 297 27.63 -16.32 -7.40
CA ARG A 297 28.92 -15.60 -7.27
C ARG A 297 28.82 -14.26 -6.52
N TYR A 298 27.63 -13.64 -6.47
CA TYR A 298 27.43 -12.35 -5.82
C TYR A 298 26.73 -12.44 -4.46
N ARG A 299 26.04 -13.54 -4.14
CA ARG A 299 25.25 -13.71 -2.90
C ARG A 299 26.06 -13.41 -1.64
N ARG A 300 27.30 -13.92 -1.57
CA ARG A 300 28.20 -13.68 -0.44
C ARG A 300 28.45 -12.18 -0.23
N TRP A 301 28.78 -11.48 -1.30
CA TRP A 301 29.13 -10.06 -1.23
C TRP A 301 27.91 -9.19 -0.90
N VAL A 302 26.75 -9.54 -1.44
CA VAL A 302 25.46 -8.89 -1.07
C VAL A 302 25.20 -9.05 0.42
N ARG A 303 25.33 -10.28 0.94
CA ARG A 303 25.16 -10.55 2.38
C ARG A 303 26.13 -9.76 3.24
N GLU A 304 27.42 -9.80 2.93
CA GLU A 304 28.46 -9.10 3.69
C GLU A 304 28.26 -7.57 3.65
N GLY A 305 27.85 -7.04 2.51
CA GLY A 305 27.52 -5.62 2.36
C GLY A 305 26.39 -5.19 3.28
N ILE A 306 25.29 -5.95 3.32
CA ILE A 306 24.14 -5.66 4.20
C ILE A 306 24.54 -5.80 5.68
N LEU A 307 25.22 -6.88 6.06
CA LEU A 307 25.64 -7.11 7.44
C LEU A 307 26.67 -6.09 7.95
N SER A 308 27.39 -5.42 7.03
CA SER A 308 28.34 -4.37 7.43
C SER A 308 27.70 -3.19 8.16
N TRP A 309 26.40 -2.96 7.95
CA TRP A 309 25.61 -1.95 8.67
C TRP A 309 25.49 -2.24 10.17
N ASN A 310 25.62 -3.50 10.61
CA ASN A 310 25.62 -3.83 12.02
C ASN A 310 26.71 -3.08 12.80
N LYS A 311 27.88 -2.83 12.18
CA LYS A 311 28.95 -2.01 12.77
C LYS A 311 28.49 -0.58 13.09
N ALA A 312 27.58 -0.02 12.28
CA ALA A 312 27.02 1.29 12.53
C ALA A 312 25.99 1.25 13.67
N TYR A 313 25.17 0.20 13.72
CA TYR A 313 24.19 0.01 14.80
C TYR A 313 24.85 -0.26 16.16
N GLU A 314 25.95 -0.98 16.20
CA GLU A 314 26.74 -1.18 17.42
C GLU A 314 27.21 0.14 18.05
N LYS A 315 27.58 1.12 17.22
CA LYS A 315 27.98 2.46 17.70
C LYS A 315 26.85 3.20 18.42
N VAL A 316 25.59 2.87 18.12
CA VAL A 316 24.40 3.41 18.80
C VAL A 316 23.81 2.44 19.83
N GLY A 317 24.53 1.34 20.12
CA GLY A 317 24.23 0.42 21.21
C GLY A 317 23.30 -0.75 20.83
N ILE A 318 23.14 -1.06 19.54
CA ILE A 318 22.35 -2.20 19.07
C ILE A 318 23.25 -3.17 18.33
N THR A 319 23.42 -4.40 18.85
CA THR A 319 24.11 -5.48 18.15
C THR A 319 23.13 -6.30 17.33
N ASP A 320 23.60 -6.91 16.26
CA ASP A 320 22.79 -7.79 15.40
C ASP A 320 21.45 -7.15 14.98
N ALA A 321 21.50 -5.86 14.62
CA ALA A 321 20.32 -5.11 14.19
C ALA A 321 19.73 -5.65 12.89
N ILE A 322 20.57 -6.21 12.03
CA ILE A 322 20.20 -6.77 10.73
C ILE A 322 20.63 -8.23 10.65
N GLU A 323 19.69 -9.07 10.21
CA GLU A 323 19.93 -10.47 9.86
C GLU A 323 19.73 -10.67 8.35
N VAL A 324 20.52 -11.58 7.75
CA VAL A 324 20.44 -11.87 6.32
C VAL A 324 20.44 -13.37 6.07
N TYR A 325 19.40 -13.84 5.38
CA TYR A 325 19.23 -15.23 4.99
C TYR A 325 19.23 -15.39 3.47
N TYR A 326 19.57 -16.60 2.98
CA TYR A 326 19.47 -16.93 1.58
C TYR A 326 18.21 -17.74 1.29
N GLN A 327 17.50 -17.39 0.24
CA GLN A 327 16.64 -18.36 -0.41
C GLN A 327 17.50 -19.31 -1.25
N ASP A 328 17.23 -20.59 -1.17
CA ASP A 328 17.91 -21.59 -1.98
C ASP A 328 16.94 -22.64 -2.52
N ALA A 329 16.74 -22.62 -3.82
CA ALA A 329 15.83 -23.54 -4.49
C ALA A 329 16.29 -25.01 -4.44
N ALA A 330 17.61 -25.27 -4.31
CA ALA A 330 18.14 -26.63 -4.28
C ALA A 330 17.87 -27.32 -2.93
N SER A 331 18.01 -26.58 -1.83
CA SER A 331 17.75 -27.09 -0.48
C SER A 331 16.33 -26.82 0.02
N GLY A 332 15.57 -25.98 -0.68
CA GLY A 332 14.26 -25.49 -0.23
C GLY A 332 14.32 -24.44 0.87
N ALA A 333 15.53 -23.98 1.26
CA ALA A 333 15.69 -23.04 2.36
C ALA A 333 14.99 -21.70 2.06
N HIS A 334 14.08 -21.29 2.97
CA HIS A 334 13.31 -20.05 2.90
C HIS A 334 12.48 -19.86 1.61
N MET A 335 12.23 -20.94 0.84
CA MET A 335 11.39 -20.88 -0.36
C MET A 335 9.89 -20.70 -0.03
N ASP A 336 9.51 -20.86 1.21
CA ASP A 336 8.18 -20.55 1.75
C ASP A 336 7.93 -19.03 1.90
N LYS A 337 8.98 -18.21 1.84
CA LYS A 337 8.90 -16.74 1.86
C LYS A 337 8.70 -16.24 0.44
N ASP A 338 7.61 -15.53 0.20
CA ASP A 338 7.33 -14.94 -1.10
C ASP A 338 7.89 -13.50 -1.13
N PRO A 339 8.68 -13.11 -2.15
CA PRO A 339 9.19 -11.74 -2.29
C PRO A 339 8.09 -10.68 -2.43
N GLU A 340 6.87 -11.09 -2.73
CA GLU A 340 5.72 -10.19 -2.85
C GLU A 340 4.88 -10.12 -1.57
N ASP A 341 5.26 -10.84 -0.50
CA ASP A 341 4.60 -10.75 0.80
C ASP A 341 5.27 -9.65 1.64
N VAL A 342 4.55 -8.57 1.91
CA VAL A 342 5.05 -7.38 2.64
C VAL A 342 5.52 -7.65 4.08
N ASN A 343 5.35 -8.87 4.57
CA ASN A 343 5.90 -9.28 5.86
C ASN A 343 7.40 -9.62 5.79
N TYR A 344 8.00 -9.63 4.59
CA TYR A 344 9.41 -9.99 4.38
C TYR A 344 10.11 -8.93 3.57
N ASN A 345 11.35 -8.58 3.93
CA ASN A 345 12.19 -7.72 3.13
C ASN A 345 13.10 -8.56 2.24
N PHE A 346 13.20 -8.20 0.99
CA PHE A 346 14.00 -8.94 0.01
C PHE A 346 15.11 -8.11 -0.60
N VAL A 347 16.19 -8.80 -1.01
CA VAL A 347 17.17 -8.30 -1.96
C VAL A 347 16.99 -9.09 -3.23
N ARG A 348 16.57 -8.42 -4.28
CA ARG A 348 16.22 -9.00 -5.58
C ARG A 348 17.28 -8.65 -6.62
N TRP A 349 17.41 -9.48 -7.63
CA TRP A 349 18.37 -9.30 -8.71
C TRP A 349 17.66 -9.22 -10.06
N LEU A 350 17.94 -8.13 -10.81
CA LEU A 350 17.42 -7.96 -12.16
C LEU A 350 18.54 -7.93 -13.17
N ASN A 351 18.39 -8.72 -14.24
CA ASN A 351 19.27 -8.68 -15.40
C ASN A 351 18.73 -7.67 -16.42
N ASN A 352 19.29 -6.47 -16.39
CA ASN A 352 18.92 -5.39 -17.30
C ASN A 352 20.13 -4.54 -17.70
N ASN A 353 19.92 -3.48 -18.48
CA ASN A 353 20.97 -2.55 -18.88
C ASN A 353 20.88 -1.19 -18.15
N VAL A 354 20.26 -1.16 -16.99
CA VAL A 354 20.12 0.05 -16.18
C VAL A 354 21.27 0.11 -15.19
N GLY A 355 22.08 1.18 -15.27
CA GLY A 355 23.29 1.38 -14.45
C GLY A 355 22.99 1.87 -13.04
N THR A 356 21.93 1.37 -12.40
CA THR A 356 21.54 1.76 -11.04
C THR A 356 21.02 0.58 -10.24
N ALA A 357 21.08 0.72 -8.93
CA ALA A 357 20.35 -0.10 -7.97
C ALA A 357 19.40 0.82 -7.20
N ILE A 358 18.30 0.30 -6.73
CA ILE A 358 17.35 1.04 -5.91
C ILE A 358 17.00 0.26 -4.65
N GLY A 359 16.70 1.00 -3.58
CA GLY A 359 16.23 0.43 -2.31
C GLY A 359 14.95 1.13 -1.89
N PRO A 360 13.82 0.90 -2.56
CA PRO A 360 12.56 1.45 -2.13
C PRO A 360 12.21 0.93 -0.75
N SER A 361 11.57 1.77 0.03
CA SER A 361 10.99 1.38 1.31
C SER A 361 9.57 1.90 1.41
N ARG A 362 8.69 1.07 1.93
CA ARG A 362 7.34 1.49 2.27
C ARG A 362 7.37 2.16 3.64
N VAL A 363 6.92 3.39 3.68
CA VAL A 363 7.06 4.25 4.86
C VAL A 363 5.69 4.69 5.35
N HIS A 364 5.47 4.61 6.66
CA HIS A 364 4.24 5.10 7.28
C HIS A 364 4.11 6.63 7.05
N PRO A 365 3.06 7.10 6.35
CA PRO A 365 2.99 8.47 5.80
C PRO A 365 2.83 9.56 6.86
N LEU A 366 2.50 9.20 8.09
CA LEU A 366 2.34 10.15 9.19
C LEU A 366 3.56 10.24 10.09
N THR A 367 4.43 9.21 10.11
CA THR A 367 5.46 9.08 11.14
C THR A 367 6.89 8.91 10.60
N GLY A 368 7.05 8.47 9.36
CA GLY A 368 8.34 8.14 8.79
C GLY A 368 8.90 6.77 9.24
N GLN A 369 8.08 5.91 9.85
CA GLN A 369 8.49 4.55 10.16
C GLN A 369 8.59 3.72 8.89
N ILE A 370 9.75 3.10 8.64
CA ILE A 370 9.90 2.10 7.57
C ILE A 370 9.18 0.83 8.01
N LEU A 371 8.28 0.35 7.17
CA LEU A 371 7.45 -0.82 7.41
C LEU A 371 8.08 -2.07 6.79
N ASP A 372 8.54 -1.95 5.56
CA ASP A 372 9.30 -2.94 4.82
C ASP A 372 10.18 -2.27 3.75
N ALA A 373 11.11 -3.03 3.20
CA ALA A 373 11.98 -2.56 2.12
C ALA A 373 12.42 -3.71 1.22
N ASP A 374 12.32 -3.49 -0.09
CA ASP A 374 12.89 -4.38 -1.10
C ASP A 374 14.04 -3.68 -1.81
N ILE A 375 15.20 -4.31 -1.81
CA ILE A 375 16.38 -3.80 -2.47
C ILE A 375 16.53 -4.48 -3.81
N ILE A 376 16.61 -3.70 -4.88
CA ILE A 376 16.76 -4.19 -6.23
C ILE A 376 18.17 -3.88 -6.72
N LEU A 377 18.95 -4.93 -6.93
CA LEU A 377 20.27 -4.87 -7.54
C LEU A 377 20.17 -5.24 -9.01
N THR A 378 20.93 -4.57 -9.86
CA THR A 378 20.96 -4.87 -11.30
C THR A 378 22.35 -5.27 -11.76
N ASP A 379 22.45 -6.16 -12.74
CA ASP A 379 23.73 -6.49 -13.37
C ASP A 379 24.25 -5.35 -14.26
N GLY A 380 23.35 -4.50 -14.76
CA GLY A 380 23.70 -3.27 -15.45
C GLY A 380 24.50 -2.30 -14.62
N TRP A 381 24.23 -2.25 -13.28
CA TRP A 381 25.00 -1.47 -12.34
C TRP A 381 26.46 -1.91 -12.27
N ILE A 382 26.72 -3.22 -12.25
CA ILE A 382 28.09 -3.78 -12.26
C ILE A 382 28.80 -3.40 -13.54
N ARG A 383 28.15 -3.57 -14.72
CA ARG A 383 28.73 -3.17 -16.00
C ARG A 383 29.05 -1.68 -16.07
N HIS A 384 28.16 -0.85 -15.52
CA HIS A 384 28.37 0.58 -15.48
C HIS A 384 29.63 0.95 -14.67
N TYR A 385 29.81 0.39 -13.47
CA TYR A 385 30.99 0.64 -12.67
C TYR A 385 32.28 0.08 -13.29
N GLN A 386 32.22 -1.11 -13.88
CA GLN A 386 33.36 -1.67 -14.62
C GLN A 386 33.82 -0.74 -15.77
N LYS A 387 32.86 -0.19 -16.50
CA LYS A 387 33.17 0.78 -17.57
C LYS A 387 33.75 2.06 -17.00
N GLN A 388 33.15 2.64 -15.98
CA GLN A 388 33.66 3.85 -15.33
C GLN A 388 35.08 3.64 -14.78
N PHE A 389 35.33 2.50 -14.16
CA PHE A 389 36.65 2.15 -13.65
C PHE A 389 37.69 2.07 -14.79
N ALA A 390 37.38 1.38 -15.87
CA ALA A 390 38.24 1.27 -17.03
C ALA A 390 38.53 2.62 -17.71
N GLU A 391 37.54 3.53 -17.73
CA GLU A 391 37.68 4.85 -18.34
C GLU A 391 38.37 5.88 -17.40
N SER A 392 38.20 5.77 -16.10
CA SER A 392 38.70 6.75 -15.11
C SER A 392 40.13 6.48 -14.69
N LEU A 393 40.53 5.22 -14.53
CA LEU A 393 41.89 4.87 -14.12
C LEU A 393 43.00 5.45 -15.01
N PRO A 394 42.90 5.36 -16.37
CA PRO A 394 43.91 5.97 -17.23
C PRO A 394 43.98 7.50 -17.07
N LYS A 395 42.83 8.17 -16.88
CA LYS A 395 42.80 9.62 -16.67
C LYS A 395 43.45 10.04 -15.35
N VAL A 396 43.11 9.36 -14.28
CA VAL A 396 43.66 9.59 -12.94
C VAL A 396 45.17 9.32 -12.94
N ALA A 397 45.66 8.28 -13.60
CA ALA A 397 47.05 7.99 -13.75
C ALA A 397 47.81 9.07 -14.55
N MET A 398 47.17 9.66 -15.56
CA MET A 398 47.73 10.75 -16.35
C MET A 398 47.72 12.11 -15.62
N GLU A 399 46.89 12.28 -14.59
CA GLU A 399 46.82 13.49 -13.76
C GLU A 399 47.85 13.49 -12.59
N GLY A 400 48.76 12.52 -12.55
CA GLY A 400 49.90 12.53 -11.63
C GLY A 400 49.67 11.81 -10.30
N PHE A 401 48.63 10.99 -10.20
CA PHE A 401 48.49 10.09 -9.06
C PHE A 401 49.52 8.95 -9.15
N GLY A 402 50.36 8.83 -8.15
CA GLY A 402 51.35 7.76 -8.09
C GLY A 402 50.73 6.38 -7.89
N PRO A 403 51.51 5.31 -8.18
CA PRO A 403 51.05 3.93 -8.02
C PRO A 403 50.47 3.61 -6.64
N ASP A 404 50.96 4.26 -5.61
CA ASP A 404 50.51 4.07 -4.21
C ASP A 404 49.11 4.64 -3.95
N THR A 405 48.72 5.66 -4.69
CA THR A 405 47.35 6.23 -4.60
C THR A 405 46.34 5.34 -5.31
N LEU A 406 46.75 4.67 -6.38
CA LEU A 406 45.93 3.71 -7.13
C LEU A 406 45.74 2.37 -6.37
N ALA A 407 46.64 2.01 -5.47
CA ALA A 407 46.51 0.87 -4.59
C ALA A 407 45.44 1.09 -3.47
N TRP A 408 45.03 2.33 -3.26
CA TRP A 408 44.03 2.74 -2.26
C TRP A 408 42.61 2.84 -2.83
N LEU A 409 42.45 2.94 -4.14
CA LEU A 409 41.21 2.93 -4.86
C LEU A 409 40.86 1.52 -5.38
#